data_7596a8993e25285cc3da08c45eae0bb3
#
_entry.id   7596a8993e25285cc3da08c45eae0bb3
#
_cell.length_a   1.000
_cell.length_b   1.000
_cell.length_c   1.000
_cell.angle_alpha   90.00
_cell.angle_beta   90.00
_cell.angle_gamma   90.00
#
_symmetry.space_group_name_H-M   'P 1'
#
loop_
_entity.id
_entity.type
_entity.pdbx_description
1 polymer ?
#
loop_
_entity_poly.entity_id
_entity_poly.type
_entity_poly.pdbx_seq_one_letter_code
_entity_poly.pdbx_strand_id
1 'polypeptide(L)'
;MWDKAPLHRCKARFSHQVIVRALVGLLSAGRSNFADIEKFSDDPVFLRPVGEALPSQESFRQCIDLLAGAGWTPPADRMASALLRKARPGRIQMHGMDLIPLDMDVSVLVDGASRKEGVPPTCHRVNGHAPVFRHAGAQGCMVANQMRPGSQHCPDGAAEFLERCVKIMADAGCEPAELLPRVDSGHDSPDFIQRAQGLGIRFLIKRNPRHGGGMQLADSIRCDGRPESPRPGKAIWRGIRPAMKPARMEDFRGFMVVEATERTILASGERLLIPELEAGSRWTSLPFPARECVGLCHDHGTSGQFHSELKTDMGVEPPPSGKFAANALVPGLSTIAFNCLRLIGDAAMPAPRGGKGIPGASGCGRSSWISSRSAASLSAMPTPFFSM
;
A
#
# COMPACT_ATOMS: atom_id res chain seq x y z
N MET A 1 -4.18 20.37 15.55
CA MET A 1 -4.61 19.19 14.73
C MET A 1 -5.41 18.19 15.56
N TRP A 2 -5.00 17.92 16.79
CA TRP A 2 -5.66 16.97 17.71
C TRP A 2 -6.93 17.54 18.36
N ASP A 3 -7.06 18.87 18.44
CA ASP A 3 -8.14 19.58 19.16
C ASP A 3 -9.52 19.48 18.50
N LYS A 4 -9.62 18.92 17.30
CA LYS A 4 -10.89 18.73 16.56
C LYS A 4 -11.36 17.27 16.54
N ALA A 5 -10.75 16.42 17.36
CA ALA A 5 -11.30 15.08 17.57
C ALA A 5 -12.64 15.21 18.34
N PRO A 6 -13.65 14.41 18.00
CA PRO A 6 -14.91 14.46 18.73
C PRO A 6 -14.65 14.16 20.20
N LEU A 7 -14.78 15.18 21.03
CA LEU A 7 -14.66 15.10 22.48
C LEU A 7 -15.95 14.47 23.04
N HIS A 8 -16.13 13.17 22.91
CA HIS A 8 -16.99 12.48 23.82
C HIS A 8 -16.33 12.48 25.20
N ARG A 9 -16.96 13.15 26.15
CA ARG A 9 -16.61 13.07 27.57
C ARG A 9 -16.75 11.62 28.02
N CYS A 10 -15.74 10.83 27.73
CA CYS A 10 -15.56 9.58 28.45
C CYS A 10 -15.28 9.94 29.91
N LYS A 11 -15.82 9.21 30.88
CA LYS A 11 -15.36 9.24 32.26
C LYS A 11 -13.89 8.75 32.37
N ALA A 12 -13.20 8.60 31.26
CA ALA A 12 -11.84 8.14 31.16
C ALA A 12 -10.88 9.24 31.64
N ARG A 13 -9.97 8.87 32.51
CA ARG A 13 -8.87 9.65 33.04
C ARG A 13 -7.94 10.17 31.95
N PHE A 14 -7.95 9.55 30.75
CA PHE A 14 -7.01 9.79 29.66
C PHE A 14 -7.68 10.51 28.50
N SER A 15 -6.99 11.50 27.92
CA SER A 15 -7.45 12.19 26.73
C SER A 15 -7.31 11.28 25.48
N HIS A 16 -8.12 11.53 24.45
CA HIS A 16 -8.00 10.84 23.17
C HIS A 16 -6.59 11.00 22.56
N GLN A 17 -5.94 12.14 22.77
CA GLN A 17 -4.58 12.39 22.28
C GLN A 17 -3.57 11.43 22.90
N VAL A 18 -3.64 11.19 24.20
CA VAL A 18 -2.79 10.23 24.90
C VAL A 18 -2.97 8.82 24.33
N ILE A 19 -4.21 8.40 24.13
CA ILE A 19 -4.53 7.06 23.60
C ILE A 19 -3.99 6.89 22.17
N VAL A 20 -4.17 7.88 21.30
CA VAL A 20 -3.69 7.81 19.92
C VAL A 20 -2.16 7.85 19.88
N ARG A 21 -1.51 8.72 20.67
CA ARG A 21 -0.03 8.76 20.76
C ARG A 21 0.53 7.45 21.30
N ALA A 22 -0.11 6.86 22.32
CA ALA A 22 0.28 5.58 22.87
C ALA A 22 0.15 4.45 21.82
N LEU A 23 -0.96 4.40 21.06
CA LEU A 23 -1.12 3.41 19.99
C LEU A 23 -0.10 3.60 18.86
N VAL A 24 0.12 4.83 18.41
CA VAL A 24 1.17 5.12 17.41
C VAL A 24 2.54 4.73 17.94
N GLY A 25 2.84 4.98 19.22
CA GLY A 25 4.07 4.55 19.87
C GLY A 25 4.23 3.03 19.87
N LEU A 26 3.19 2.28 20.26
CA LEU A 26 3.19 0.81 20.23
C LEU A 26 3.49 0.28 18.82
N LEU A 27 2.77 0.79 17.81
CA LEU A 27 2.95 0.40 16.41
C LEU A 27 4.36 0.74 15.91
N SER A 28 4.92 1.88 16.33
CA SER A 28 6.31 2.24 16.01
C SER A 28 7.34 1.31 16.68
N ALA A 29 6.98 0.71 17.81
CA ALA A 29 7.80 -0.30 18.51
C ALA A 29 7.56 -1.74 17.99
N GLY A 30 6.82 -1.93 16.88
CA GLY A 30 6.53 -3.24 16.30
C GLY A 30 5.51 -4.05 17.11
N ARG A 31 4.58 -3.39 17.78
CA ARG A 31 3.59 -4.05 18.64
C ARG A 31 2.18 -3.51 18.37
N SER A 32 1.22 -4.42 18.26
CA SER A 32 -0.20 -4.06 18.10
C SER A 32 -1.08 -4.60 19.24
N ASN A 33 -0.57 -5.54 20.03
CA ASN A 33 -1.32 -6.09 21.15
C ASN A 33 -1.48 -5.03 22.26
N PHE A 34 -2.70 -4.75 22.66
CA PHE A 34 -3.01 -3.74 23.67
C PHE A 34 -2.43 -4.06 25.05
N ALA A 35 -2.18 -5.34 25.36
CA ALA A 35 -1.48 -5.73 26.59
C ALA A 35 -0.03 -5.23 26.67
N ASP A 36 0.58 -4.98 25.53
CA ASP A 36 1.98 -4.53 25.49
C ASP A 36 2.15 -3.10 26.00
N ILE A 37 1.06 -2.33 26.16
CA ILE A 37 1.14 -0.96 26.69
C ILE A 37 1.77 -0.90 28.10
N GLU A 38 1.52 -1.91 28.92
CA GLU A 38 2.02 -1.97 30.31
C GLU A 38 3.54 -2.15 30.37
N LYS A 39 4.15 -2.70 29.31
CA LYS A 39 5.61 -2.87 29.21
C LYS A 39 6.37 -1.55 29.08
N PHE A 40 5.67 -0.47 28.73
CA PHE A 40 6.24 0.86 28.53
C PHE A 40 5.91 1.85 29.67
N SER A 41 5.30 1.37 30.75
CA SER A 41 4.83 2.22 31.87
C SER A 41 5.94 3.03 32.52
N ASP A 42 7.17 2.49 32.54
CA ASP A 42 8.34 3.12 33.16
C ASP A 42 9.40 3.53 32.10
N ASP A 43 9.07 3.45 30.81
CA ASP A 43 10.00 3.83 29.74
C ASP A 43 9.90 5.33 29.44
N PRO A 44 10.94 6.14 29.82
CA PRO A 44 10.92 7.58 29.63
C PRO A 44 10.94 8.00 28.16
N VAL A 45 11.48 7.15 27.28
CA VAL A 45 11.50 7.41 25.83
C VAL A 45 10.10 7.28 25.24
N PHE A 46 9.36 6.28 25.70
CA PHE A 46 7.96 6.08 25.29
C PHE A 46 7.02 7.11 25.92
N LEU A 47 7.20 7.43 27.21
CA LEU A 47 6.34 8.37 27.95
C LEU A 47 6.47 9.80 27.46
N ARG A 48 7.67 10.24 27.08
CA ARG A 48 7.94 11.63 26.65
C ARG A 48 7.04 12.13 25.52
N PRO A 49 6.88 11.43 24.38
CA PRO A 49 5.96 11.85 23.31
C PRO A 49 4.49 11.65 23.67
N VAL A 50 4.16 10.73 24.56
CA VAL A 50 2.78 10.54 25.03
C VAL A 50 2.34 11.71 25.91
N GLY A 51 3.24 12.21 26.77
CA GLY A 51 3.04 13.41 27.59
C GLY A 51 2.38 13.17 28.94
N GLU A 52 1.89 11.97 29.22
CA GLU A 52 1.22 11.58 30.46
C GLU A 52 1.51 10.12 30.81
N ALA A 53 1.09 9.69 32.01
CA ALA A 53 1.11 8.28 32.39
C ALA A 53 0.25 7.43 31.45
N LEU A 54 0.66 6.18 31.20
CA LEU A 54 -0.07 5.27 30.35
C LEU A 54 -1.28 4.67 31.07
N PRO A 55 -2.35 4.36 30.31
CA PRO A 55 -3.48 3.61 30.83
C PRO A 55 -3.10 2.13 31.06
N SER A 56 -3.82 1.46 31.96
CA SER A 56 -3.80 -0.01 32.02
C SER A 56 -4.30 -0.61 30.71
N GLN A 57 -3.95 -1.86 30.43
CA GLN A 57 -4.40 -2.59 29.25
C GLN A 57 -5.91 -2.46 29.02
N GLU A 58 -6.72 -2.69 30.07
CA GLU A 58 -8.17 -2.67 29.95
C GLU A 58 -8.71 -1.25 29.66
N SER A 59 -8.17 -0.23 30.33
CA SER A 59 -8.52 1.17 30.06
C SER A 59 -8.15 1.57 28.64
N PHE A 60 -6.99 1.12 28.15
CA PHE A 60 -6.52 1.36 26.79
C PHE A 60 -7.45 0.73 25.76
N ARG A 61 -7.81 -0.55 25.96
CA ARG A 61 -8.76 -1.28 25.10
C ARG A 61 -10.11 -0.58 25.03
N GLN A 62 -10.68 -0.17 26.17
CA GLN A 62 -11.96 0.54 26.23
C GLN A 62 -11.91 1.89 25.52
N CYS A 63 -10.83 2.63 25.67
CA CYS A 63 -10.63 3.89 24.98
C CYS A 63 -10.49 3.70 23.45
N ILE A 64 -9.80 2.66 23.00
CA ILE A 64 -9.70 2.31 21.57
C ILE A 64 -11.08 1.97 21.01
N ASP A 65 -11.89 1.20 21.71
CA ASP A 65 -13.26 0.87 21.31
C ASP A 65 -14.13 2.12 21.14
N LEU A 66 -14.00 3.10 22.04
CA LEU A 66 -14.73 4.38 21.96
C LEU A 66 -14.24 5.23 20.79
N LEU A 67 -12.93 5.32 20.59
CA LEU A 67 -12.33 6.04 19.47
C LEU A 67 -12.75 5.45 18.12
N ALA A 68 -12.80 4.13 18.01
CA ALA A 68 -13.23 3.43 16.81
C ALA A 68 -14.67 3.79 16.41
N GLY A 69 -15.56 3.97 17.40
CA GLY A 69 -16.95 4.42 17.18
C GLY A 69 -17.07 5.91 16.82
N ALA A 70 -16.05 6.72 17.05
CA ALA A 70 -16.09 8.18 16.89
C ALA A 70 -15.68 8.71 15.49
N GLY A 71 -15.41 7.83 14.51
CA GLY A 71 -15.13 8.25 13.13
C GLY A 71 -13.74 8.89 12.93
N TRP A 72 -12.67 8.17 13.26
CA TRP A 72 -11.29 8.66 13.21
C TRP A 72 -10.67 8.73 11.81
N THR A 73 -11.34 8.26 10.75
CA THR A 73 -10.80 8.26 9.38
C THR A 73 -10.41 9.66 8.91
N PRO A 74 -11.25 10.72 8.99
CA PRO A 74 -10.85 12.04 8.52
C PRO A 74 -9.66 12.67 9.28
N PRO A 75 -9.55 12.55 10.62
CA PRO A 75 -8.33 12.95 11.32
C PRO A 75 -7.08 12.21 10.86
N ALA A 76 -7.15 10.89 10.67
CA ALA A 76 -6.02 10.08 10.19
C ALA A 76 -5.59 10.51 8.78
N ASP A 77 -6.52 10.79 7.88
CA ASP A 77 -6.25 11.25 6.51
C ASP A 77 -5.51 12.61 6.49
N ARG A 78 -5.94 13.56 7.34
CA ARG A 78 -5.23 14.86 7.48
C ARG A 78 -3.80 14.69 8.00
N MET A 79 -3.59 13.75 8.92
CA MET A 79 -2.25 13.45 9.43
C MET A 79 -1.39 12.77 8.35
N ALA A 80 -1.95 11.84 7.59
CA ALA A 80 -1.28 11.21 6.46
C ALA A 80 -0.85 12.26 5.43
N SER A 81 -1.75 13.17 5.03
CA SER A 81 -1.43 14.27 4.09
C SER A 81 -0.28 15.14 4.59
N ALA A 82 -0.26 15.49 5.89
CA ALA A 82 0.81 16.29 6.46
C ALA A 82 2.17 15.57 6.45
N LEU A 83 2.18 14.25 6.73
CA LEU A 83 3.39 13.43 6.68
C LEU A 83 3.87 13.22 5.23
N LEU A 84 2.96 12.97 4.29
CA LEU A 84 3.27 12.83 2.86
C LEU A 84 3.87 14.11 2.28
N ARG A 85 3.36 15.29 2.69
CA ARG A 85 3.93 16.58 2.29
C ARG A 85 5.38 16.71 2.73
N LYS A 86 5.73 16.20 3.92
CA LYS A 86 7.13 16.17 4.40
C LYS A 86 7.98 15.11 3.69
N ALA A 87 7.41 13.92 3.49
CA ALA A 87 8.11 12.79 2.89
C ALA A 87 8.40 12.99 1.40
N ARG A 88 7.58 13.80 0.70
CA ARG A 88 7.71 14.06 -0.73
C ARG A 88 7.85 12.76 -1.53
N PRO A 89 6.78 11.98 -1.71
CA PRO A 89 6.83 10.69 -2.41
C PRO A 89 7.60 10.80 -3.74
N GLY A 90 8.50 9.85 -3.99
CA GLY A 90 9.38 9.86 -5.15
C GLY A 90 8.62 9.78 -6.46
N ARG A 91 9.13 10.50 -7.45
CA ARG A 91 8.58 10.57 -8.80
C ARG A 91 9.40 9.72 -9.76
N ILE A 92 8.73 9.18 -10.76
CA ILE A 92 9.31 8.53 -11.92
C ILE A 92 9.27 9.55 -13.07
N GLN A 93 10.43 9.93 -13.58
CA GLN A 93 10.52 10.83 -14.74
C GLN A 93 10.60 10.02 -16.03
N MET A 94 9.57 10.11 -16.86
CA MET A 94 9.48 9.42 -18.14
C MET A 94 8.77 10.29 -19.18
N HIS A 95 9.34 10.41 -20.36
CA HIS A 95 8.77 11.16 -21.51
C HIS A 95 8.27 12.57 -21.16
N GLY A 96 9.01 13.27 -20.30
CA GLY A 96 8.63 14.62 -19.85
C GLY A 96 7.49 14.66 -18.83
N MET A 97 7.06 13.53 -18.32
CA MET A 97 6.08 13.42 -17.24
C MET A 97 6.76 13.08 -15.91
N ASP A 98 6.33 13.73 -14.85
CA ASP A 98 6.63 13.38 -13.46
C ASP A 98 5.48 12.57 -12.88
N LEU A 99 5.70 11.27 -12.64
CA LEU A 99 4.66 10.36 -12.20
C LEU A 99 4.94 9.87 -10.76
N ILE A 100 3.95 9.96 -9.90
CA ILE A 100 3.98 9.38 -8.55
C ILE A 100 3.23 8.04 -8.60
N PRO A 101 3.93 6.90 -8.55
CA PRO A 101 3.25 5.60 -8.49
C PRO A 101 2.43 5.51 -7.22
N LEU A 102 1.17 5.06 -7.37
CA LEU A 102 0.25 4.75 -6.29
C LEU A 102 -0.07 3.25 -6.33
N ASP A 103 0.70 2.47 -5.59
CA ASP A 103 0.52 1.03 -5.55
C ASP A 103 -0.60 0.66 -4.59
N MET A 104 -1.59 -0.07 -5.07
CA MET A 104 -2.72 -0.55 -4.27
C MET A 104 -2.82 -2.06 -4.35
N ASP A 105 -2.92 -2.68 -3.19
CA ASP A 105 -3.07 -4.13 -3.10
C ASP A 105 -3.82 -4.53 -1.82
N VAL A 106 -4.41 -5.71 -1.84
CA VAL A 106 -5.09 -6.34 -0.70
C VAL A 106 -4.12 -7.28 -0.01
N SER A 107 -3.98 -7.15 1.30
CA SER A 107 -3.14 -8.06 2.09
C SER A 107 -3.98 -8.76 3.14
N VAL A 108 -4.06 -10.09 3.05
CA VAL A 108 -4.80 -10.88 4.04
C VAL A 108 -4.10 -10.82 5.40
N LEU A 109 -4.84 -10.47 6.45
CA LEU A 109 -4.45 -10.60 7.85
C LEU A 109 -5.11 -11.86 8.43
N VAL A 110 -4.29 -12.88 8.66
CA VAL A 110 -4.78 -14.17 9.16
C VAL A 110 -5.16 -14.05 10.63
N ASP A 111 -6.32 -14.55 10.99
CA ASP A 111 -6.85 -14.50 12.37
C ASP A 111 -7.27 -15.89 12.89
N GLY A 112 -6.94 -16.95 12.18
CA GLY A 112 -7.16 -18.34 12.58
C GLY A 112 -8.62 -18.68 12.87
N ALA A 113 -8.86 -19.47 13.91
CA ALA A 113 -10.19 -19.90 14.34
C ALA A 113 -10.89 -18.89 15.26
N SER A 114 -10.57 -17.60 15.14
CA SER A 114 -11.12 -16.57 16.03
C SER A 114 -12.60 -16.29 15.74
N ARG A 115 -13.34 -15.87 16.80
CA ARG A 115 -14.73 -15.41 16.71
C ARG A 115 -14.84 -13.89 16.58
N LYS A 116 -13.78 -13.25 16.08
CA LYS A 116 -13.76 -11.80 15.89
C LYS A 116 -14.70 -11.37 14.76
N GLU A 117 -15.20 -10.16 14.84
CA GLU A 117 -16.05 -9.58 13.80
C GLU A 117 -15.27 -9.41 12.48
N GLY A 118 -15.91 -9.70 11.35
CA GLY A 118 -15.33 -9.50 10.01
C GLY A 118 -14.25 -10.52 9.59
N VAL A 119 -14.22 -11.71 10.22
CA VAL A 119 -13.25 -12.79 9.97
C VAL A 119 -13.90 -14.00 9.26
N PRO A 120 -14.54 -13.84 8.10
CA PRO A 120 -14.91 -14.97 7.24
C PRO A 120 -13.71 -15.51 6.47
N PRO A 121 -13.86 -16.64 5.74
CA PRO A 121 -12.84 -17.12 4.82
C PRO A 121 -12.47 -16.08 3.76
N THR A 122 -11.17 -15.89 3.56
CA THR A 122 -10.59 -15.02 2.54
C THR A 122 -10.45 -15.74 1.19
N CYS A 123 -10.02 -15.04 0.15
CA CYS A 123 -9.68 -15.65 -1.14
C CYS A 123 -8.56 -16.71 -1.04
N HIS A 124 -7.74 -16.69 -0.01
CA HIS A 124 -6.73 -17.71 0.29
C HIS A 124 -7.26 -18.89 1.11
N ARG A 125 -8.58 -18.97 1.33
CA ARG A 125 -9.25 -20.04 2.11
C ARG A 125 -8.80 -20.10 3.58
N VAL A 126 -8.29 -19.02 4.12
CA VAL A 126 -7.98 -18.85 5.54
C VAL A 126 -8.91 -17.80 6.13
N ASN A 127 -9.27 -17.96 7.41
CA ASN A 127 -10.10 -16.97 8.09
C ASN A 127 -9.27 -15.73 8.43
N GLY A 128 -9.81 -14.55 8.16
CA GLY A 128 -9.09 -13.31 8.42
C GLY A 128 -9.80 -12.08 7.88
N HIS A 129 -9.10 -10.96 7.93
CA HIS A 129 -9.49 -9.72 7.28
C HIS A 129 -8.72 -9.56 5.96
N ALA A 130 -9.25 -8.75 5.06
CA ALA A 130 -8.64 -8.45 3.76
C ALA A 130 -8.49 -6.93 3.55
N PRO A 131 -7.72 -6.22 4.41
CA PRO A 131 -7.51 -4.80 4.24
C PRO A 131 -6.84 -4.49 2.91
N VAL A 132 -7.19 -3.32 2.34
CA VAL A 132 -6.50 -2.73 1.21
C VAL A 132 -5.56 -1.64 1.70
N PHE A 133 -4.35 -1.63 1.16
CA PHE A 133 -3.31 -0.64 1.45
C PHE A 133 -2.95 0.11 0.19
N ARG A 134 -2.57 1.39 0.34
CA ARG A 134 -2.06 2.20 -0.76
C ARG A 134 -0.76 2.87 -0.35
N HIS A 135 0.26 2.67 -1.17
CA HIS A 135 1.57 3.27 -0.99
C HIS A 135 1.89 4.22 -2.16
N ALA A 136 2.65 5.27 -1.89
CA ALA A 136 3.05 6.28 -2.87
C ALA A 136 4.57 6.34 -2.99
N GLY A 137 5.05 6.46 -4.24
CA GLY A 137 6.47 6.61 -4.56
C GLY A 137 7.28 5.32 -4.36
N ALA A 138 8.51 5.32 -4.87
CA ALA A 138 9.43 4.19 -4.72
C ALA A 138 9.82 3.91 -3.26
N GLN A 139 9.73 4.93 -2.39
CA GLN A 139 9.95 4.77 -0.94
C GLN A 139 8.81 4.05 -0.24
N GLY A 140 7.65 3.91 -0.89
CA GLY A 140 6.49 3.26 -0.32
C GLY A 140 5.87 4.02 0.85
N CYS A 141 5.77 5.35 0.78
CA CYS A 141 5.03 6.12 1.78
C CYS A 141 3.57 5.68 1.80
N MET A 142 3.02 5.36 2.97
CA MET A 142 1.64 4.92 3.06
C MET A 142 0.68 6.10 2.93
N VAL A 143 -0.23 6.05 1.95
CA VAL A 143 -1.25 7.06 1.73
C VAL A 143 -2.45 6.82 2.64
N ALA A 144 -3.00 5.62 2.57
CA ALA A 144 -4.17 5.20 3.35
C ALA A 144 -4.27 3.68 3.37
N ASN A 145 -5.12 3.20 4.26
CA ASN A 145 -5.61 1.84 4.24
C ASN A 145 -7.11 1.81 4.57
N GLN A 146 -7.73 0.67 4.30
CA GLN A 146 -9.11 0.40 4.64
C GLN A 146 -9.24 -1.05 5.09
N MET A 147 -9.66 -1.26 6.34
CA MET A 147 -10.01 -2.58 6.82
C MET A 147 -11.23 -3.10 6.08
N ARG A 148 -11.19 -4.36 5.68
CA ARG A 148 -12.28 -5.04 4.98
C ARG A 148 -12.50 -6.43 5.58
N PRO A 149 -13.75 -6.93 5.61
CA PRO A 149 -14.01 -8.34 5.91
C PRO A 149 -13.26 -9.26 4.93
N GLY A 150 -12.88 -10.44 5.41
CA GLY A 150 -12.09 -11.38 4.60
C GLY A 150 -12.77 -11.84 3.31
N SER A 151 -14.11 -11.87 3.28
CA SER A 151 -14.90 -12.25 2.10
C SER A 151 -15.20 -11.12 1.12
N GLN A 152 -14.79 -9.87 1.43
CA GLN A 152 -15.06 -8.73 0.55
C GLN A 152 -14.30 -8.88 -0.78
N HIS A 153 -15.01 -8.72 -1.90
CA HIS A 153 -14.40 -8.78 -3.21
C HIS A 153 -13.47 -7.59 -3.48
N CYS A 154 -12.33 -7.81 -4.14
CA CYS A 154 -11.33 -6.75 -4.35
C CYS A 154 -11.87 -5.47 -5.00
N PRO A 155 -12.75 -5.52 -6.03
CA PRO A 155 -13.31 -4.32 -6.66
C PRO A 155 -14.28 -3.53 -5.76
N ASP A 156 -14.91 -4.20 -4.79
CA ASP A 156 -15.95 -3.56 -3.96
C ASP A 156 -15.36 -2.43 -3.11
N GLY A 157 -15.83 -1.20 -3.34
CA GLY A 157 -15.35 0.01 -2.68
C GLY A 157 -13.94 0.46 -3.11
N ALA A 158 -13.37 -0.15 -4.17
CA ALA A 158 -12.02 0.21 -4.65
C ALA A 158 -11.99 1.59 -5.31
N ALA A 159 -13.05 1.98 -6.01
CA ALA A 159 -13.18 3.27 -6.67
C ALA A 159 -13.28 4.41 -5.64
N GLU A 160 -14.07 4.25 -4.59
CA GLU A 160 -14.20 5.19 -3.48
C GLU A 160 -12.90 5.31 -2.68
N PHE A 161 -12.21 4.19 -2.47
CA PHE A 161 -10.91 4.19 -1.82
C PHE A 161 -9.85 4.90 -2.66
N LEU A 162 -9.87 4.74 -4.00
CA LEU A 162 -9.02 5.50 -4.92
C LEU A 162 -9.27 7.01 -4.78
N GLU A 163 -10.52 7.45 -4.81
CA GLU A 163 -10.88 8.87 -4.67
C GLU A 163 -10.39 9.45 -3.34
N ARG A 164 -10.59 8.72 -2.23
CA ARG A 164 -10.05 9.11 -0.92
C ARG A 164 -8.54 9.27 -0.96
N CYS A 165 -7.81 8.35 -1.59
CA CYS A 165 -6.36 8.42 -1.70
C CYS A 165 -5.89 9.60 -2.56
N VAL A 166 -6.57 9.88 -3.67
CA VAL A 166 -6.28 11.05 -4.52
C VAL A 166 -6.49 12.34 -3.75
N LYS A 167 -7.56 12.45 -2.94
CA LYS A 167 -7.78 13.61 -2.07
C LYS A 167 -6.67 13.79 -1.05
N ILE A 168 -6.22 12.71 -0.40
CA ILE A 168 -5.10 12.76 0.56
C ILE A 168 -3.82 13.26 -0.11
N MET A 169 -3.54 12.78 -1.33
CA MET A 169 -2.37 13.21 -2.11
C MET A 169 -2.48 14.67 -2.56
N ALA A 170 -3.65 15.12 -2.98
CA ALA A 170 -3.90 16.51 -3.33
C ALA A 170 -3.72 17.43 -2.10
N ASP A 171 -4.26 17.05 -0.94
CA ASP A 171 -4.07 17.75 0.33
C ASP A 171 -2.58 17.74 0.76
N ALA A 172 -1.78 16.80 0.29
CA ALA A 172 -0.33 16.76 0.48
C ALA A 172 0.45 17.65 -0.52
N GLY A 173 -0.23 18.23 -1.51
CA GLY A 173 0.36 19.11 -2.55
C GLY A 173 0.82 18.39 -3.81
N CYS A 174 0.25 17.23 -4.12
CA CYS A 174 0.50 16.51 -5.36
C CYS A 174 -0.64 16.78 -6.37
N GLU A 175 -0.28 17.06 -7.62
CA GLU A 175 -1.28 17.29 -8.65
C GLU A 175 -1.90 15.96 -9.14
N PRO A 176 -3.22 15.90 -9.42
CA PRO A 176 -3.85 14.69 -9.92
C PRO A 176 -3.18 14.13 -11.18
N ALA A 177 -2.73 14.97 -12.10
CA ALA A 177 -2.06 14.55 -13.33
C ALA A 177 -0.72 13.82 -13.10
N GLU A 178 -0.08 14.01 -11.94
CA GLU A 178 1.14 13.29 -11.53
C GLU A 178 0.85 11.87 -11.01
N LEU A 179 -0.40 11.58 -10.60
CA LEU A 179 -0.73 10.33 -9.91
C LEU A 179 -0.90 9.18 -10.90
N LEU A 180 -0.24 8.07 -10.61
CA LEU A 180 -0.29 6.84 -11.40
C LEU A 180 -0.69 5.64 -10.52
N PRO A 181 -2.00 5.38 -10.31
CA PRO A 181 -2.42 4.09 -9.73
C PRO A 181 -1.89 2.92 -10.54
N ARG A 182 -1.21 2.01 -9.84
CA ARG A 182 -0.80 0.70 -10.34
C ARG A 182 -1.51 -0.36 -9.51
N VAL A 183 -2.26 -1.22 -10.16
CA VAL A 183 -3.07 -2.22 -9.47
C VAL A 183 -3.01 -3.57 -10.19
N ASP A 184 -3.20 -4.61 -9.41
CA ASP A 184 -3.29 -5.98 -9.90
C ASP A 184 -4.64 -6.28 -10.57
N SER A 185 -4.79 -7.51 -11.07
CA SER A 185 -6.00 -7.97 -11.76
C SER A 185 -7.21 -8.12 -10.84
N GLY A 186 -7.03 -8.12 -9.54
CA GLY A 186 -8.10 -8.11 -8.54
C GLY A 186 -8.93 -6.82 -8.59
N HIS A 187 -8.34 -5.73 -9.04
CA HIS A 187 -8.97 -4.41 -9.13
C HIS A 187 -9.40 -4.04 -10.56
N ASP A 188 -9.32 -4.97 -11.53
CA ASP A 188 -9.78 -4.75 -12.90
C ASP A 188 -11.31 -4.64 -12.96
N SER A 189 -11.80 -3.42 -12.85
CA SER A 189 -13.23 -3.11 -12.95
C SER A 189 -13.49 -1.82 -13.73
N PRO A 190 -14.61 -1.73 -14.48
CA PRO A 190 -15.02 -0.51 -15.15
C PRO A 190 -15.14 0.68 -14.20
N ASP A 191 -15.69 0.48 -13.01
CA ASP A 191 -15.92 1.53 -12.02
C ASP A 191 -14.59 2.16 -11.55
N PHE A 192 -13.55 1.33 -11.34
CA PHE A 192 -12.22 1.82 -10.98
C PHE A 192 -11.61 2.67 -12.10
N ILE A 193 -11.72 2.21 -13.35
CA ILE A 193 -11.19 2.92 -14.53
C ILE A 193 -11.94 4.22 -14.75
N GLN A 194 -13.27 4.20 -14.69
CA GLN A 194 -14.12 5.40 -14.79
C GLN A 194 -13.77 6.44 -13.74
N ARG A 195 -13.60 5.98 -12.48
CA ARG A 195 -13.20 6.86 -11.38
C ARG A 195 -11.83 7.49 -11.63
N ALA A 196 -10.85 6.71 -12.07
CA ALA A 196 -9.52 7.22 -12.40
C ALA A 196 -9.59 8.29 -13.53
N GLN A 197 -10.36 8.02 -14.59
CA GLN A 197 -10.57 8.97 -15.66
C GLN A 197 -11.31 10.24 -15.21
N GLY A 198 -12.32 10.10 -14.35
CA GLY A 198 -13.09 11.21 -13.79
C GLY A 198 -12.25 12.11 -12.87
N LEU A 199 -11.29 11.54 -12.16
CA LEU A 199 -10.35 12.27 -11.29
C LEU A 199 -9.19 12.90 -12.08
N GLY A 200 -9.08 12.68 -13.39
CA GLY A 200 -8.00 13.21 -14.22
C GLY A 200 -6.63 12.61 -13.94
N ILE A 201 -6.57 11.42 -13.32
CA ILE A 201 -5.33 10.71 -13.01
C ILE A 201 -4.97 9.70 -14.07
N ARG A 202 -3.70 9.34 -14.16
CA ARG A 202 -3.23 8.24 -15.03
C ARG A 202 -3.58 6.91 -14.38
N PHE A 203 -3.52 5.80 -15.15
CA PHE A 203 -3.69 4.47 -14.58
C PHE A 203 -2.89 3.41 -15.34
N LEU A 204 -2.55 2.35 -14.62
CA LEU A 204 -1.95 1.13 -15.14
C LEU A 204 -2.52 -0.06 -14.35
N ILE A 205 -3.39 -0.84 -14.99
CA ILE A 205 -4.19 -1.88 -14.34
C ILE A 205 -3.92 -3.22 -15.03
N LYS A 206 -3.44 -4.22 -14.30
CA LYS A 206 -3.30 -5.57 -14.84
C LYS A 206 -4.69 -6.12 -15.12
N ARG A 207 -4.94 -6.50 -16.40
CA ARG A 207 -6.23 -7.03 -16.80
C ARG A 207 -6.44 -8.43 -16.25
N ASN A 208 -7.64 -8.69 -15.77
CA ASN A 208 -8.08 -10.03 -15.40
C ASN A 208 -8.52 -10.80 -16.66
N PRO A 209 -7.87 -11.90 -17.06
CA PRO A 209 -8.21 -12.66 -18.25
C PRO A 209 -9.47 -13.52 -18.06
N ARG A 210 -10.57 -12.93 -17.56
CA ARG A 210 -11.85 -13.61 -17.39
C ARG A 210 -12.20 -14.37 -18.67
N HIS A 211 -12.59 -15.64 -18.57
CA HIS A 211 -13.07 -16.45 -19.70
C HIS A 211 -12.08 -16.67 -20.87
N GLY A 212 -10.81 -16.82 -20.60
CA GLY A 212 -9.90 -17.51 -21.54
C GLY A 212 -9.25 -16.68 -22.64
N GLY A 213 -9.52 -15.41 -22.82
CA GLY A 213 -9.01 -14.59 -23.92
C GLY A 213 -7.48 -14.31 -23.97
N GLY A 214 -6.69 -14.94 -23.08
CA GLY A 214 -5.25 -14.72 -23.02
C GLY A 214 -4.48 -15.31 -24.21
N MET A 215 -4.86 -16.51 -24.66
CA MET A 215 -4.17 -17.18 -25.77
C MET A 215 -4.41 -16.45 -27.11
N GLN A 216 -5.64 -16.01 -27.38
CA GLN A 216 -5.93 -15.22 -28.60
C GLN A 216 -5.15 -13.91 -28.62
N LEU A 217 -4.98 -13.26 -27.46
CA LEU A 217 -4.15 -12.06 -27.36
C LEU A 217 -2.66 -12.39 -27.58
N ALA A 218 -2.17 -13.52 -27.06
CA ALA A 218 -0.80 -13.97 -27.29
C ALA A 218 -0.56 -14.21 -28.79
N ASP A 219 -1.44 -14.93 -29.46
CA ASP A 219 -1.34 -15.22 -30.89
C ASP A 219 -1.38 -13.92 -31.71
N SER A 220 -2.30 -13.01 -31.38
CA SER A 220 -2.39 -11.73 -32.08
C SER A 220 -1.09 -10.91 -32.00
N ILE A 221 -0.42 -10.92 -30.85
CA ILE A 221 0.79 -10.12 -30.67
C ILE A 221 2.04 -10.77 -31.31
N ARG A 222 2.08 -12.11 -31.35
CA ARG A 222 3.17 -12.86 -31.98
C ARG A 222 3.22 -12.62 -33.49
N CYS A 223 2.10 -12.32 -34.11
CA CYS A 223 2.03 -11.96 -35.54
C CYS A 223 2.57 -10.57 -35.85
N ASP A 224 2.66 -9.66 -34.87
CA ASP A 224 3.00 -8.24 -35.11
C ASP A 224 4.51 -7.95 -35.29
N GLY A 225 5.37 -8.91 -34.99
CA GLY A 225 6.80 -8.63 -35.11
C GLY A 225 7.73 -9.66 -34.49
N ARG A 226 9.00 -9.29 -34.44
CA ARG A 226 10.04 -10.16 -33.87
C ARG A 226 10.05 -10.07 -32.34
N PRO A 227 10.24 -11.21 -31.64
CA PRO A 227 10.36 -11.22 -30.20
C PRO A 227 11.69 -10.64 -29.71
N GLU A 228 11.70 -10.11 -28.51
CA GLU A 228 12.90 -9.95 -27.70
C GLU A 228 13.31 -11.34 -27.15
N SER A 229 14.58 -11.68 -27.23
CA SER A 229 15.12 -12.94 -26.69
C SER A 229 16.13 -12.64 -25.58
N PRO A 230 15.69 -12.43 -24.33
CA PRO A 230 16.59 -12.06 -23.23
C PRO A 230 17.54 -13.20 -22.82
N ARG A 231 17.20 -14.45 -23.15
CA ARG A 231 18.05 -15.64 -22.95
C ARG A 231 17.64 -16.76 -23.91
N PRO A 232 18.48 -17.79 -24.14
CA PRO A 232 18.10 -18.97 -24.91
C PRO A 232 16.80 -19.58 -24.39
N GLY A 233 15.90 -19.95 -25.31
CA GLY A 233 14.63 -20.57 -25.01
C GLY A 233 13.58 -19.67 -24.36
N LYS A 234 13.77 -18.32 -24.37
CA LYS A 234 12.75 -17.37 -23.97
C LYS A 234 12.55 -16.31 -25.04
N ALA A 235 11.33 -16.18 -25.53
CA ALA A 235 10.91 -15.16 -26.50
C ALA A 235 9.77 -14.32 -25.91
N ILE A 236 9.84 -12.99 -26.07
CA ILE A 236 8.86 -12.04 -25.51
C ILE A 236 8.39 -11.11 -26.62
N TRP A 237 7.10 -11.06 -26.85
CA TRP A 237 6.43 -10.11 -27.72
C TRP A 237 5.66 -9.08 -26.88
N ARG A 238 5.72 -7.82 -27.27
CA ARG A 238 4.97 -6.73 -26.63
C ARG A 238 4.36 -5.84 -27.67
N GLY A 239 3.12 -5.41 -27.42
CA GLY A 239 2.42 -4.50 -28.32
C GLY A 239 1.24 -3.81 -27.69
N ILE A 240 0.68 -2.87 -28.44
CA ILE A 240 -0.47 -2.06 -28.02
C ILE A 240 -1.68 -2.45 -28.89
N ARG A 241 -2.84 -2.51 -28.26
CA ARG A 241 -4.13 -2.72 -28.90
C ARG A 241 -5.06 -1.52 -28.65
N PRO A 242 -4.98 -0.47 -29.48
CA PRO A 242 -5.70 0.79 -29.20
C PRO A 242 -7.22 0.65 -29.34
N ALA A 243 -7.70 -0.27 -30.18
CA ALA A 243 -9.13 -0.52 -30.36
C ALA A 243 -9.78 -1.34 -29.24
N MET A 244 -8.98 -1.93 -28.34
CA MET A 244 -9.50 -2.74 -27.24
C MET A 244 -9.91 -1.84 -26.07
N LYS A 245 -11.11 -2.06 -25.55
CA LYS A 245 -11.67 -1.35 -24.39
C LYS A 245 -12.26 -2.34 -23.38
N PRO A 246 -12.36 -1.97 -22.09
CA PRO A 246 -13.07 -2.78 -21.11
C PRO A 246 -14.53 -2.96 -21.48
N ALA A 247 -15.11 -4.09 -21.11
CA ALA A 247 -16.54 -4.33 -21.36
C ALA A 247 -17.39 -3.26 -20.67
N ARG A 248 -18.46 -2.82 -21.33
CA ARG A 248 -19.39 -1.79 -20.83
C ARG A 248 -18.80 -0.40 -20.61
N MET A 249 -17.66 -0.09 -21.24
CA MET A 249 -17.04 1.25 -21.19
C MET A 249 -17.00 1.88 -22.58
N GLU A 250 -17.97 2.72 -22.89
CA GLU A 250 -17.99 3.45 -24.18
C GLU A 250 -16.94 4.58 -24.19
N ASP A 251 -16.79 5.30 -23.07
CA ASP A 251 -15.88 6.46 -22.92
C ASP A 251 -14.49 6.08 -22.40
N PHE A 252 -13.98 4.92 -22.79
CA PHE A 252 -12.63 4.50 -22.38
C PHE A 252 -11.56 5.37 -23.05
N ARG A 253 -10.75 6.06 -22.23
CA ARG A 253 -9.63 6.89 -22.66
C ARG A 253 -8.30 6.20 -22.32
N GLY A 254 -7.95 5.21 -23.12
CA GLY A 254 -6.75 4.43 -22.93
C GLY A 254 -6.62 3.36 -23.99
N PHE A 255 -5.73 2.43 -23.74
CA PHE A 255 -5.49 1.31 -24.63
C PHE A 255 -5.05 0.08 -23.83
N MET A 256 -5.02 -1.06 -24.53
CA MET A 256 -4.52 -2.29 -23.94
C MET A 256 -3.06 -2.49 -24.35
N VAL A 257 -2.22 -2.75 -23.37
CA VAL A 257 -0.85 -3.28 -23.56
C VAL A 257 -0.88 -4.78 -23.36
N VAL A 258 -0.27 -5.52 -24.29
CA VAL A 258 -0.20 -6.99 -24.24
C VAL A 258 1.27 -7.41 -24.23
N GLU A 259 1.58 -8.40 -23.42
CA GLU A 259 2.85 -9.12 -23.41
C GLU A 259 2.58 -10.62 -23.56
N ALA A 260 3.25 -11.27 -24.49
CA ALA A 260 3.27 -12.72 -24.63
C ALA A 260 4.69 -13.23 -24.40
N THR A 261 4.84 -14.25 -23.59
CA THR A 261 6.12 -14.89 -23.31
C THR A 261 6.03 -16.36 -23.67
N GLU A 262 6.92 -16.82 -24.54
CA GLU A 262 7.09 -18.23 -24.86
C GLU A 262 8.40 -18.74 -24.21
N ARG A 263 8.31 -19.89 -23.58
CA ARG A 263 9.45 -20.56 -22.97
C ARG A 263 9.57 -21.98 -23.55
N THR A 264 10.73 -22.29 -24.12
CA THR A 264 11.13 -23.64 -24.56
C THR A 264 12.21 -24.23 -23.64
N ILE A 265 12.87 -23.35 -22.85
CA ILE A 265 13.86 -23.73 -21.84
C ILE A 265 13.53 -22.96 -20.56
N LEU A 266 13.40 -23.66 -19.44
CA LEU A 266 13.21 -23.08 -18.12
C LEU A 266 14.44 -22.32 -17.62
N ALA A 267 14.30 -21.53 -16.56
CA ALA A 267 15.43 -20.84 -15.93
C ALA A 267 16.45 -21.83 -15.33
N SER A 268 16.04 -23.04 -14.99
CA SER A 268 16.88 -24.15 -14.55
C SER A 268 17.77 -24.74 -15.66
N GLY A 269 17.52 -24.40 -16.94
CA GLY A 269 18.19 -24.99 -18.09
C GLY A 269 17.46 -26.24 -18.66
N GLU A 270 16.40 -26.69 -18.04
CA GLU A 270 15.59 -27.81 -18.50
C GLU A 270 14.82 -27.42 -19.77
N ARG A 271 14.84 -28.31 -20.78
CA ARG A 271 14.09 -28.16 -22.02
C ARG A 271 12.66 -28.66 -21.85
N LEU A 272 11.70 -27.86 -22.26
CA LEU A 272 10.28 -28.23 -22.26
C LEU A 272 9.96 -29.02 -23.52
N LEU A 273 9.21 -30.12 -23.39
CA LEU A 273 8.69 -30.90 -24.51
C LEU A 273 7.64 -30.10 -25.31
N ILE A 274 6.85 -29.31 -24.63
CA ILE A 274 5.85 -28.40 -25.22
C ILE A 274 6.20 -26.98 -24.77
N PRO A 275 6.31 -26.02 -25.68
CA PRO A 275 6.52 -24.64 -25.31
C PRO A 275 5.45 -24.12 -24.35
N GLU A 276 5.86 -23.48 -23.26
CA GLU A 276 4.96 -22.79 -22.35
C GLU A 276 4.68 -21.39 -22.93
N LEU A 277 3.40 -21.07 -23.16
CA LEU A 277 2.97 -19.77 -23.62
C LEU A 277 2.16 -19.05 -22.53
N GLU A 278 2.64 -17.91 -22.10
CA GLU A 278 2.00 -17.05 -21.11
C GLU A 278 1.63 -15.71 -21.75
N ALA A 279 0.41 -15.22 -21.49
CA ALA A 279 -0.03 -13.92 -21.93
C ALA A 279 -0.49 -13.07 -20.76
N GLY A 280 -0.04 -11.82 -20.72
CA GLY A 280 -0.49 -10.78 -19.80
C GLY A 280 -0.98 -9.55 -20.54
N SER A 281 -2.03 -8.93 -20.05
CA SER A 281 -2.51 -7.67 -20.61
C SER A 281 -2.81 -6.65 -19.52
N ARG A 282 -2.78 -5.37 -19.90
CA ARG A 282 -2.93 -4.23 -19.00
C ARG A 282 -3.74 -3.14 -19.65
N TRP A 283 -4.63 -2.52 -18.92
CA TRP A 283 -5.27 -1.27 -19.29
C TRP A 283 -4.41 -0.10 -18.85
N THR A 284 -4.19 0.89 -19.71
CA THR A 284 -3.41 2.07 -19.35
C THR A 284 -3.87 3.31 -20.11
N SER A 285 -3.68 4.46 -19.48
CA SER A 285 -3.78 5.78 -20.10
C SER A 285 -2.41 6.40 -20.43
N LEU A 286 -1.31 5.68 -20.18
CA LEU A 286 0.05 6.16 -20.42
C LEU A 286 0.41 6.04 -21.91
N PRO A 287 0.77 7.13 -22.61
CA PRO A 287 1.17 7.11 -24.02
C PRO A 287 2.62 6.62 -24.19
N PHE A 288 2.99 5.54 -23.51
CA PHE A 288 4.35 5.01 -23.50
C PHE A 288 4.45 3.72 -24.34
N PRO A 289 5.65 3.38 -24.81
CA PRO A 289 5.91 2.09 -25.44
C PRO A 289 5.47 0.92 -24.55
N ALA A 290 5.00 -0.16 -25.16
CA ALA A 290 4.49 -1.33 -24.46
C ALA A 290 5.51 -1.90 -23.44
N ARG A 291 6.80 -1.92 -23.78
CA ARG A 291 7.88 -2.38 -22.90
C ARG A 291 7.96 -1.58 -21.60
N GLU A 292 7.81 -0.28 -21.68
CA GLU A 292 7.89 0.62 -20.52
C GLU A 292 6.65 0.49 -19.63
N CYS A 293 5.45 0.41 -20.21
CA CYS A 293 4.22 0.13 -19.46
C CYS A 293 4.31 -1.21 -18.72
N VAL A 294 4.87 -2.24 -19.35
CA VAL A 294 5.10 -3.55 -18.73
C VAL A 294 6.10 -3.43 -17.58
N GLY A 295 7.22 -2.71 -17.78
CA GLY A 295 8.22 -2.44 -16.74
C GLY A 295 7.61 -1.77 -15.52
N LEU A 296 6.86 -0.66 -15.71
CA LEU A 296 6.16 0.03 -14.64
C LEU A 296 5.17 -0.86 -13.87
N CYS A 297 4.54 -1.83 -14.58
CA CYS A 297 3.65 -2.79 -13.93
C CYS A 297 4.41 -3.83 -13.11
N HIS A 298 5.60 -4.26 -13.56
CA HIS A 298 6.45 -5.19 -12.79
C HIS A 298 7.00 -4.52 -11.53
N ASP A 299 7.33 -3.23 -11.58
CA ASP A 299 7.77 -2.46 -10.41
C ASP A 299 6.72 -2.38 -9.30
N HIS A 300 5.42 -2.55 -9.63
CA HIS A 300 4.36 -2.70 -8.64
C HIS A 300 4.60 -3.88 -7.68
N GLY A 301 5.31 -4.93 -8.10
CA GLY A 301 5.65 -6.07 -7.26
C GLY A 301 6.44 -5.71 -6.00
N THR A 302 7.09 -4.54 -5.95
CA THR A 302 7.77 -4.04 -4.74
C THR A 302 6.80 -3.70 -3.60
N SER A 303 5.51 -3.52 -3.88
CA SER A 303 4.48 -3.25 -2.85
C SER A 303 4.37 -4.37 -1.82
N GLY A 304 4.65 -5.62 -2.22
CA GLY A 304 4.67 -6.77 -1.31
C GLY A 304 5.65 -6.62 -0.15
N GLN A 305 6.78 -5.92 -0.35
CA GLN A 305 7.73 -5.62 0.72
C GLN A 305 7.12 -4.67 1.77
N PHE A 306 6.39 -3.64 1.35
CA PHE A 306 5.75 -2.68 2.26
C PHE A 306 4.66 -3.35 3.10
N HIS A 307 3.95 -4.31 2.52
CA HIS A 307 2.97 -5.14 3.25
C HIS A 307 3.65 -6.02 4.30
N SER A 308 4.80 -6.61 3.98
CA SER A 308 5.59 -7.40 4.93
C SER A 308 6.09 -6.55 6.09
N GLU A 309 6.62 -5.36 5.83
CA GLU A 309 7.05 -4.41 6.86
C GLU A 309 5.89 -4.06 7.81
N LEU A 310 4.69 -3.83 7.28
CA LEU A 310 3.51 -3.52 8.08
C LEU A 310 3.06 -4.71 8.93
N LYS A 311 2.97 -5.90 8.32
CA LYS A 311 2.47 -7.09 8.99
C LYS A 311 3.44 -7.62 10.04
N THR A 312 4.71 -7.73 9.66
CA THR A 312 5.75 -8.39 10.45
C THR A 312 6.49 -7.40 11.35
N ASP A 313 7.04 -6.32 10.77
CA ASP A 313 7.91 -5.41 11.53
C ASP A 313 7.11 -4.49 12.45
N MET A 314 5.91 -4.08 12.05
CA MET A 314 5.01 -3.29 12.88
C MET A 314 4.01 -4.14 13.67
N GLY A 315 4.01 -5.46 13.50
CA GLY A 315 3.20 -6.39 14.25
C GLY A 315 1.68 -6.18 14.10
N VAL A 316 1.21 -5.70 12.92
CA VAL A 316 -0.22 -5.44 12.71
C VAL A 316 -1.03 -6.72 12.58
N GLU A 317 -0.38 -7.86 12.38
CA GLU A 317 -0.99 -9.19 12.33
C GLU A 317 -0.58 -10.03 13.56
N PRO A 318 -1.53 -10.66 14.27
CA PRO A 318 -2.99 -10.62 14.07
C PRO A 318 -3.64 -9.35 14.65
N PRO A 319 -4.83 -8.94 14.13
CA PRO A 319 -5.59 -7.82 14.68
C PRO A 319 -5.90 -7.99 16.17
N PRO A 320 -5.71 -6.97 17.03
CA PRO A 320 -5.71 -7.15 18.49
C PRO A 320 -7.09 -7.23 19.16
N SER A 321 -8.16 -6.79 18.47
CA SER A 321 -9.51 -6.67 19.06
C SER A 321 -10.48 -7.73 18.54
N GLY A 322 -11.54 -8.02 19.31
CA GLY A 322 -12.71 -8.77 18.85
C GLY A 322 -13.64 -7.95 17.95
N LYS A 323 -13.54 -6.61 17.98
CA LYS A 323 -14.43 -5.70 17.26
C LYS A 323 -13.83 -5.24 15.95
N PHE A 324 -14.60 -5.27 14.86
CA PHE A 324 -14.15 -4.84 13.54
C PHE A 324 -13.73 -3.37 13.52
N ALA A 325 -14.49 -2.48 14.14
CA ALA A 325 -14.19 -1.06 14.17
C ALA A 325 -12.86 -0.74 14.86
N ALA A 326 -12.55 -1.42 15.99
CA ALA A 326 -11.27 -1.27 16.67
C ALA A 326 -10.10 -1.82 15.81
N ASN A 327 -10.32 -2.97 15.17
CA ASN A 327 -9.35 -3.53 14.23
C ASN A 327 -9.16 -2.66 12.98
N ALA A 328 -10.14 -1.85 12.58
CA ALA A 328 -10.00 -0.89 11.49
C ALA A 328 -9.21 0.37 11.92
N LEU A 329 -9.32 0.78 13.18
CA LEU A 329 -8.56 1.92 13.72
C LEU A 329 -7.06 1.64 13.78
N VAL A 330 -6.65 0.42 14.13
CA VAL A 330 -5.23 0.04 14.26
C VAL A 330 -4.46 0.22 12.95
N PRO A 331 -4.84 -0.37 11.81
CA PRO A 331 -4.21 -0.07 10.53
C PRO A 331 -4.32 1.41 10.15
N GLY A 332 -5.45 2.07 10.44
CA GLY A 332 -5.61 3.50 10.21
C GLY A 332 -4.50 4.33 10.84
N LEU A 333 -4.19 4.07 12.12
CA LEU A 333 -3.11 4.73 12.84
C LEU A 333 -1.72 4.17 12.49
N SER A 334 -1.64 2.94 11.98
CA SER A 334 -0.37 2.40 11.47
C SER A 334 0.16 3.19 10.27
N THR A 335 -0.71 3.82 9.46
CA THR A 335 -0.30 4.76 8.41
C THR A 335 0.57 5.89 8.96
N ILE A 336 0.22 6.41 10.13
CA ILE A 336 0.96 7.49 10.78
C ILE A 336 2.31 6.97 11.28
N ALA A 337 2.30 5.87 12.03
CA ALA A 337 3.52 5.26 12.56
C ALA A 337 4.48 4.88 11.43
N PHE A 338 3.98 4.24 10.36
CA PHE A 338 4.76 3.83 9.19
C PHE A 338 5.47 5.03 8.53
N ASN A 339 4.73 6.10 8.25
CA ASN A 339 5.29 7.29 7.63
C ASN A 339 6.28 8.02 8.56
N CYS A 340 6.03 8.06 9.86
CA CYS A 340 7.00 8.59 10.82
C CYS A 340 8.30 7.79 10.80
N LEU A 341 8.24 6.46 10.84
CA LEU A 341 9.42 5.59 10.77
C LEU A 341 10.18 5.78 9.45
N ARG A 342 9.47 5.95 8.32
CA ARG A 342 10.09 6.27 7.02
C ARG A 342 10.84 7.59 7.05
N LEU A 343 10.21 8.67 7.53
CA LEU A 343 10.85 9.98 7.67
C LEU A 343 12.07 9.96 8.58
N ILE A 344 12.01 9.19 9.67
CA ILE A 344 13.14 8.98 10.59
C ILE A 344 14.27 8.24 9.87
N GLY A 345 13.95 7.15 9.17
CA GLY A 345 14.91 6.39 8.39
C GLY A 345 15.61 7.25 7.33
N ASP A 346 14.85 8.04 6.59
CA ASP A 346 15.39 8.92 5.56
C ASP A 346 16.28 10.03 6.16
N ALA A 347 15.92 10.58 7.32
CA ALA A 347 16.73 11.58 8.01
C ALA A 347 18.01 11.00 8.65
N ALA A 348 17.99 9.73 9.05
CA ALA A 348 19.13 9.04 9.65
C ALA A 348 20.15 8.50 8.63
N MET A 349 19.75 8.37 7.36
CA MET A 349 20.65 7.89 6.30
C MET A 349 21.49 9.05 5.77
N PRO A 350 22.82 8.92 5.69
CA PRO A 350 23.66 9.92 5.03
C PRO A 350 23.26 9.99 3.55
N ALA A 351 23.19 11.21 3.01
CA ALA A 351 22.97 11.41 1.57
C ALA A 351 23.98 10.56 0.77
N PRO A 352 23.56 9.90 -0.32
CA PRO A 352 24.48 9.11 -1.13
C PRO A 352 25.63 9.99 -1.59
N ARG A 353 26.86 9.67 -1.17
CA ARG A 353 28.04 10.37 -1.63
C ARG A 353 28.19 10.09 -3.13
N GLY A 354 27.89 11.11 -3.96
CA GLY A 354 28.27 11.25 -5.36
C GLY A 354 28.28 9.97 -6.18
N GLY A 355 27.12 9.48 -6.57
CA GLY A 355 26.99 8.46 -7.60
C GLY A 355 25.70 8.72 -8.36
N LYS A 356 25.75 8.73 -9.70
CA LYS A 356 24.57 8.81 -10.55
C LYS A 356 23.58 7.74 -10.09
N GLY A 357 22.49 8.16 -9.43
CA GLY A 357 21.51 7.26 -8.86
C GLY A 357 20.92 6.37 -9.95
N ILE A 358 21.09 5.07 -9.79
CA ILE A 358 20.31 4.08 -10.52
C ILE A 358 18.94 4.08 -9.81
N PRO A 359 17.86 4.52 -10.46
CA PRO A 359 16.53 4.39 -9.87
C PRO A 359 16.19 2.91 -9.80
N GLY A 360 16.04 2.35 -8.61
CA GLY A 360 15.53 1.00 -8.43
C GLY A 360 16.36 0.03 -7.57
N ALA A 361 17.58 0.38 -7.12
CA ALA A 361 18.47 -0.58 -6.45
C ALA A 361 18.52 -0.49 -4.92
N SER A 362 17.54 0.07 -4.23
CA SER A 362 17.59 0.24 -2.77
C SER A 362 16.54 -0.56 -1.96
N GLY A 363 16.03 -1.65 -2.53
CA GLY A 363 14.99 -2.48 -1.87
C GLY A 363 15.46 -3.45 -0.78
N CYS A 364 16.74 -3.84 -0.75
CA CYS A 364 17.17 -4.99 0.06
C CYS A 364 17.85 -4.67 1.40
N GLY A 365 18.03 -3.39 1.77
CA GLY A 365 18.75 -3.02 3.00
C GLY A 365 17.92 -2.32 4.09
N ARG A 366 16.65 -2.03 3.88
CA ARG A 366 15.85 -1.20 4.78
C ARG A 366 14.98 -1.95 5.77
N SER A 367 14.50 -3.14 5.44
CA SER A 367 13.65 -3.94 6.33
C SER A 367 14.37 -4.41 7.59
N SER A 368 15.68 -4.71 7.50
CA SER A 368 16.49 -5.08 8.68
C SER A 368 16.80 -3.90 9.62
N TRP A 369 16.56 -2.67 9.18
CA TRP A 369 16.83 -1.47 9.97
C TRP A 369 15.71 -1.09 10.93
N ILE A 370 14.46 -1.39 10.58
CA ILE A 370 13.30 -1.09 11.43
C ILE A 370 13.28 -2.05 12.63
N SER A 371 13.60 -3.34 12.43
CA SER A 371 13.56 -4.33 13.51
C SER A 371 14.71 -4.25 14.52
N SER A 372 15.90 -3.81 14.10
CA SER A 372 17.08 -3.83 14.99
C SER A 372 17.38 -2.51 15.72
N ARG A 373 16.69 -1.41 15.40
CA ARG A 373 16.92 -0.09 16.01
C ARG A 373 15.70 0.56 16.64
N SER A 374 14.55 -0.10 16.72
CA SER A 374 13.31 0.49 17.24
C SER A 374 13.39 0.97 18.69
N ALA A 375 14.25 0.39 19.52
CA ALA A 375 14.45 0.84 20.91
C ALA A 375 15.60 1.85 21.09
N ALA A 376 16.69 1.71 20.34
CA ALA A 376 17.90 2.54 20.55
C ALA A 376 17.88 3.89 19.80
N SER A 377 17.14 4.01 18.69
CA SER A 377 17.13 5.24 17.87
C SER A 377 16.12 6.30 18.34
N LEU A 378 15.10 5.90 19.12
CA LEU A 378 14.16 6.85 19.72
C LEU A 378 14.80 7.69 20.85
N SER A 379 15.89 7.22 21.47
CA SER A 379 16.60 7.94 22.53
C SER A 379 17.44 9.14 22.04
N ALA A 380 17.76 9.21 20.74
CA ALA A 380 18.66 10.21 20.16
C ALA A 380 17.96 11.37 19.44
N MET A 381 16.62 11.50 19.53
CA MET A 381 15.89 12.52 18.77
C MET A 381 15.70 13.84 19.52
N PRO A 382 15.97 14.98 18.86
CA PRO A 382 15.59 16.29 19.39
C PRO A 382 14.06 16.47 19.36
N THR A 383 13.58 17.18 20.35
CA THR A 383 12.20 17.45 20.78
C THR A 383 11.17 17.97 19.75
N PRO A 384 11.48 18.43 18.52
CA PRO A 384 10.49 19.11 17.69
C PRO A 384 9.52 18.24 16.87
N PHE A 385 9.65 16.93 16.88
CA PHE A 385 8.82 16.08 15.99
C PHE A 385 7.41 15.77 16.50
N PHE A 386 7.15 15.95 17.79
CA PHE A 386 5.85 15.65 18.41
C PHE A 386 5.03 16.87 18.85
N SER A 387 5.50 18.10 18.59
CA SER A 387 4.82 19.35 18.92
C SER A 387 4.00 19.95 17.77
N MET A 388 3.62 19.14 16.77
CA MET A 388 2.68 19.54 15.70
C MET A 388 1.33 18.87 15.86
#